data_dd73492e7a2fdc8a10947c05b288459f
#
_entry.id   dd73492e7a2fdc8a10947c05b288459f
#
_cell.length_a   1.000
_cell.length_b   1.000
_cell.length_c   1.000
_cell.angle_alpha   90.00
_cell.angle_beta   90.00
_cell.angle_gamma   90.00
#
_symmetry.space_group_name_H-M   'P 1'
#
loop_
_entity.id
_entity.type
_entity.pdbx_description
1 polymer ?
#
loop_
_entity_poly.entity_id
_entity_poly.type
_entity_poly.pdbx_seq_one_letter_code
_entity_poly.pdbx_strand_id
1 'polypeptide(L)'
;MRLNDTQQLLETALRQAAYLNSLYHGDPYDQWNNAEVGYVSACYELQQVETTENTKRYHFIVYVADRLTEDGSNEVYALDASEGVLDAALQYMRSTNEPDIVNVEATYYYPFVQKFADILAGYYATIIIEVSKSINIC
;
A
#
# COMPACT_ATOMS: atom_id res chain seq x y z
N MET A 1 1.44 18.62 -5.97
CA MET A 1 1.92 17.23 -6.00
C MET A 1 1.47 16.54 -7.27
N ARG A 2 2.38 15.86 -7.92
CA ARG A 2 2.08 15.04 -9.08
C ARG A 2 2.10 13.56 -8.72
N LEU A 3 1.79 12.71 -9.68
CA LEU A 3 1.77 11.26 -9.47
C LEU A 3 3.08 10.73 -8.89
N ASN A 4 4.21 11.15 -9.44
CA ASN A 4 5.51 10.67 -8.97
C ASN A 4 5.74 11.02 -7.49
N ASP A 5 5.40 12.22 -7.08
CA ASP A 5 5.54 12.66 -5.68
C ASP A 5 4.60 11.87 -4.76
N THR A 6 3.38 11.64 -5.23
CA THR A 6 2.37 10.90 -4.47
C THR A 6 2.78 9.44 -4.32
N GLN A 7 3.34 8.85 -5.37
CA GLN A 7 3.85 7.49 -5.36
C GLN A 7 5.02 7.35 -4.39
N GLN A 8 5.95 8.30 -4.38
CA GLN A 8 7.08 8.30 -3.44
C GLN A 8 6.60 8.45 -2.00
N LEU A 9 5.59 9.28 -1.77
CA LEU A 9 4.98 9.41 -0.46
C LEU A 9 4.40 8.08 0.03
N LEU A 10 3.67 7.39 -0.84
CA LEU A 10 3.11 6.09 -0.50
C LEU A 10 4.20 5.07 -0.18
N GLU A 11 5.27 5.03 -0.97
CA GLU A 11 6.39 4.12 -0.72
C GLU A 11 7.07 4.41 0.61
N THR A 12 7.31 5.67 0.91
CA THR A 12 7.90 6.07 2.20
C THR A 12 6.97 5.67 3.35
N ALA A 13 5.67 5.85 3.17
CA ALA A 13 4.67 5.51 4.18
C ALA A 13 4.64 4.00 4.45
N LEU A 14 4.66 3.19 3.40
CA LEU A 14 4.65 1.73 3.55
C LEU A 14 5.92 1.22 4.24
N ARG A 15 7.05 1.90 4.05
CA ARG A 15 8.31 1.54 4.70
C ARG A 15 8.42 1.98 6.16
N GLN A 16 7.38 2.61 6.72
CA GLN A 16 7.39 2.99 8.15
C GLN A 16 7.39 1.77 9.06
N ALA A 17 6.78 0.67 8.64
CA ALA A 17 6.88 -0.59 9.38
C ALA A 17 8.27 -1.19 9.14
N ALA A 18 9.10 -1.23 10.19
CA ALA A 18 10.50 -1.67 10.09
C ALA A 18 10.64 -3.12 9.65
N TYR A 19 9.61 -3.94 9.86
CA TYR A 19 9.62 -5.34 9.48
C TYR A 19 9.16 -5.62 8.04
N LEU A 20 8.82 -4.58 7.27
CA LEU A 20 8.55 -4.73 5.85
C LEU A 20 9.88 -5.04 5.14
N ASN A 21 9.96 -6.19 4.50
CA ASN A 21 11.20 -6.66 3.88
C ASN A 21 11.29 -6.39 2.38
N SER A 22 10.17 -6.20 1.71
CA SER A 22 10.17 -5.87 0.28
C SER A 22 8.97 -5.04 -0.10
N LEU A 23 9.15 -4.22 -1.12
CA LEU A 23 8.12 -3.33 -1.64
C LEU A 23 8.28 -3.26 -3.15
N TYR A 24 7.20 -3.56 -3.87
CA TYR A 24 7.20 -3.57 -5.32
C TYR A 24 6.09 -2.69 -5.88
N HIS A 25 6.37 -2.09 -7.01
CA HIS A 25 5.37 -1.40 -7.81
C HIS A 25 4.90 -2.36 -8.91
N GLY A 26 3.69 -2.87 -8.78
CA GLY A 26 3.12 -3.77 -9.77
C GLY A 26 2.11 -4.74 -9.19
N ASP A 27 1.64 -5.62 -10.05
CA ASP A 27 0.63 -6.63 -9.76
C ASP A 27 1.21 -7.70 -8.83
N PRO A 28 0.46 -8.15 -7.80
CA PRO A 28 0.93 -9.20 -6.89
C PRO A 28 1.26 -10.52 -7.59
N TYR A 29 0.54 -10.87 -8.66
CA TYR A 29 0.86 -12.10 -9.41
C TYR A 29 2.22 -12.04 -10.06
N ASP A 30 2.64 -10.86 -10.55
CA ASP A 30 3.96 -10.70 -11.14
C ASP A 30 5.06 -10.68 -10.09
N GLN A 31 4.79 -10.07 -8.93
CA GLN A 31 5.81 -9.85 -7.91
C GLN A 31 5.97 -11.04 -6.97
N TRP A 32 4.87 -11.68 -6.59
CA TRP A 32 4.86 -12.71 -5.55
C TRP A 32 4.92 -14.15 -6.08
N ASN A 33 4.99 -14.33 -7.39
CA ASN A 33 5.28 -15.63 -7.97
C ASN A 33 6.79 -15.95 -8.04
N ASN A 34 7.60 -15.11 -7.42
CA ASN A 34 9.03 -15.31 -7.29
C ASN A 34 9.34 -15.85 -5.90
N ALA A 35 10.04 -16.99 -5.84
CA ALA A 35 10.39 -17.66 -4.57
C ALA A 35 11.40 -16.87 -3.72
N GLU A 36 12.05 -15.85 -4.30
CA GLU A 36 13.09 -15.07 -3.61
C GLU A 36 12.55 -13.82 -2.92
N VAL A 37 11.23 -13.63 -2.91
CA VAL A 37 10.62 -12.46 -2.27
C VAL A 37 10.84 -12.51 -0.76
N GLY A 38 11.32 -11.40 -0.19
CA GLY A 38 11.44 -11.25 1.26
C GLY A 38 10.09 -10.83 1.87
N TYR A 39 9.57 -11.62 2.80
CA TYR A 39 8.32 -11.33 3.52
C TYR A 39 8.63 -10.75 4.91
N VAL A 40 7.80 -9.87 5.45
CA VAL A 40 6.53 -9.30 4.94
C VAL A 40 6.79 -8.48 3.68
N SER A 41 5.92 -8.60 2.70
CA SER A 41 6.05 -7.93 1.41
C SER A 41 4.82 -7.09 1.10
N ALA A 42 5.02 -5.98 0.43
CA ALA A 42 3.95 -5.15 -0.10
C ALA A 42 4.14 -4.93 -1.59
N CYS A 43 3.04 -4.82 -2.30
CA CYS A 43 3.06 -4.33 -3.67
C CYS A 43 1.86 -3.42 -3.88
N TYR A 44 2.00 -2.49 -4.81
CA TYR A 44 0.95 -1.51 -5.07
C TYR A 44 0.94 -1.11 -6.54
N GLU A 45 -0.20 -0.65 -6.99
CA GLU A 45 -0.32 -0.04 -8.31
C GLU A 45 -1.41 1.02 -8.32
N LEU A 46 -1.26 1.96 -9.23
CA LEU A 46 -2.28 2.98 -9.44
C LEU A 46 -3.48 2.35 -10.11
N GLN A 47 -4.64 2.51 -9.51
CA GLN A 47 -5.89 1.96 -10.01
C GLN A 47 -6.65 2.95 -10.87
N GLN A 48 -6.74 4.20 -10.43
CA GLN A 48 -7.41 5.27 -11.17
C GLN A 48 -7.01 6.62 -10.61
N VAL A 49 -7.24 7.66 -11.41
CA VAL A 49 -7.07 9.05 -10.97
C VAL A 49 -8.40 9.75 -11.19
N GLU A 50 -8.92 10.32 -10.13
CA GLU A 50 -10.13 11.08 -10.15
C GLU A 50 -9.77 12.56 -10.10
N THR A 51 -10.32 13.37 -10.98
CA THR A 51 -10.03 14.81 -10.95
C THR A 51 -11.28 15.59 -10.62
N THR A 52 -11.12 16.55 -9.71
CA THR A 52 -12.14 17.55 -9.40
C THR A 52 -11.65 18.89 -9.88
N GLU A 53 -12.43 19.94 -9.64
CA GLU A 53 -12.01 21.30 -10.03
C GLU A 53 -10.71 21.73 -9.35
N ASN A 54 -10.53 21.38 -8.07
CA ASN A 54 -9.42 21.86 -7.26
C ASN A 54 -8.45 20.80 -6.80
N THR A 55 -8.79 19.52 -6.96
CA THR A 55 -7.99 18.44 -6.42
C THR A 55 -7.88 17.28 -7.39
N LYS A 56 -6.91 16.40 -7.12
CA LYS A 56 -6.81 15.07 -7.73
C LYS A 56 -6.81 14.03 -6.64
N ARG A 57 -7.49 12.92 -6.89
CA ARG A 57 -7.55 11.79 -5.97
C ARG A 57 -6.90 10.60 -6.65
N TYR A 58 -5.74 10.20 -6.14
CA TYR A 58 -5.02 9.03 -6.64
C TYR A 58 -5.47 7.80 -5.86
N HIS A 59 -6.05 6.84 -6.56
CA HIS A 59 -6.50 5.58 -5.98
C HIS A 59 -5.43 4.52 -6.20
N PHE A 60 -4.75 4.14 -5.14
CA PHE A 60 -3.76 3.06 -5.19
C PHE A 60 -4.36 1.82 -4.54
N ILE A 61 -4.23 0.68 -5.22
CA ILE A 61 -4.50 -0.60 -4.58
C ILE A 61 -3.19 -1.12 -4.00
N VAL A 62 -3.22 -1.47 -2.72
CA VAL A 62 -2.04 -1.90 -1.97
C VAL A 62 -2.31 -3.28 -1.40
N TYR A 63 -1.38 -4.19 -1.64
CA TYR A 63 -1.42 -5.56 -1.12
C TYR A 63 -0.26 -5.73 -0.15
N VAL A 64 -0.53 -6.24 1.04
CA VAL A 64 0.52 -6.56 2.02
C VAL A 64 0.28 -7.97 2.52
N ALA A 65 1.31 -8.79 2.53
CA ALA A 65 1.17 -10.18 2.93
C ALA A 65 2.43 -10.74 3.56
N ASP A 66 2.25 -11.81 4.32
CA ASP A 66 3.33 -12.62 4.86
C ASP A 66 3.12 -14.07 4.44
N ARG A 67 4.19 -14.83 4.47
CA ARG A 67 4.19 -16.24 4.10
C ARG A 67 3.62 -17.07 5.24
N LEU A 68 2.70 -17.99 4.91
CA LEU A 68 2.17 -18.94 5.87
C LEU A 68 3.11 -20.13 6.06
N THR A 69 3.11 -20.67 7.26
CA THR A 69 3.71 -21.97 7.53
C THR A 69 2.88 -23.06 6.87
N GLU A 70 3.46 -24.27 6.71
CA GLU A 70 2.78 -25.37 6.02
C GLU A 70 1.41 -25.72 6.64
N ASP A 71 1.30 -25.64 7.97
CA ASP A 71 0.08 -25.94 8.68
C ASP A 71 -0.87 -24.73 8.79
N GLY A 72 -0.45 -23.56 8.30
CA GLY A 72 -1.25 -22.34 8.38
C GLY A 72 -1.42 -21.78 9.79
N SER A 73 -0.67 -22.27 10.79
CA SER A 73 -0.85 -21.86 12.18
C SER A 73 -0.48 -20.42 12.46
N ASN A 74 0.26 -19.76 11.57
CA ASN A 74 0.65 -18.36 11.72
C ASN A 74 -0.26 -17.37 10.99
N GLU A 75 -1.45 -17.81 10.54
CA GLU A 75 -2.33 -16.94 9.73
C GLU A 75 -2.68 -15.65 10.46
N VAL A 76 -3.04 -15.73 11.75
CA VAL A 76 -3.39 -14.53 12.53
C VAL A 76 -2.19 -13.58 12.63
N TYR A 77 -1.00 -14.11 12.82
CA TYR A 77 0.22 -13.28 12.88
C TYR A 77 0.52 -12.63 11.53
N ALA A 78 0.29 -13.35 10.44
CA ALA A 78 0.49 -12.81 9.09
C ALA A 78 -0.50 -11.67 8.81
N LEU A 79 -1.77 -11.85 9.19
CA LEU A 79 -2.78 -10.81 9.06
C LEU A 79 -2.45 -9.60 9.93
N ASP A 80 -2.07 -9.84 11.18
CA ASP A 80 -1.72 -8.77 12.11
C ASP A 80 -0.53 -7.94 11.61
N ALA A 81 0.51 -8.60 11.12
CA ALA A 81 1.67 -7.91 10.55
C ALA A 81 1.29 -7.08 9.33
N SER A 82 0.46 -7.62 8.45
CA SER A 82 0.00 -6.92 7.25
C SER A 82 -0.85 -5.71 7.59
N GLU A 83 -1.76 -5.85 8.55
CA GLU A 83 -2.57 -4.74 9.04
C GLU A 83 -1.68 -3.63 9.62
N GLY A 84 -0.65 -4.00 10.36
CA GLY A 84 0.30 -3.05 10.94
C GLY A 84 1.04 -2.23 9.92
N VAL A 85 1.40 -2.81 8.78
CA VAL A 85 2.03 -2.07 7.67
C VAL A 85 1.07 -1.02 7.12
N LEU A 86 -0.18 -1.40 6.87
CA LEU A 86 -1.19 -0.48 6.34
C LEU A 86 -1.52 0.63 7.35
N ASP A 87 -1.68 0.28 8.62
CA ASP A 87 -1.98 1.25 9.66
C ASP A 87 -0.86 2.27 9.81
N ALA A 88 0.40 1.81 9.84
CA ALA A 88 1.55 2.69 9.94
C ALA A 88 1.66 3.63 8.72
N ALA A 89 1.36 3.11 7.53
CA ALA A 89 1.37 3.92 6.31
C ALA A 89 0.31 5.02 6.36
N LEU A 90 -0.90 4.69 6.74
CA LEU A 90 -1.99 5.67 6.84
C LEU A 90 -1.69 6.73 7.90
N GLN A 91 -1.19 6.32 9.05
CA GLN A 91 -0.83 7.25 10.11
C GLN A 91 0.27 8.21 9.66
N TYR A 92 1.29 7.70 8.99
CA TYR A 92 2.37 8.53 8.46
C TYR A 92 1.85 9.58 7.48
N MET A 93 1.04 9.16 6.50
CA MET A 93 0.52 10.07 5.49
C MET A 93 -0.46 11.10 6.07
N ARG A 94 -1.24 10.72 7.08
CA ARG A 94 -2.19 11.62 7.74
C ARG A 94 -1.51 12.61 8.68
N SER A 95 -0.32 12.29 9.17
CA SER A 95 0.41 13.15 10.10
C SER A 95 1.51 13.96 9.43
N THR A 96 1.74 13.78 8.14
CA THR A 96 2.76 14.53 7.42
C THR A 96 2.35 16.01 7.29
N ASN A 97 3.33 16.88 7.29
CA ASN A 97 3.13 18.32 7.13
C ASN A 97 3.14 18.76 5.66
N GLU A 98 2.96 17.84 4.73
CA GLU A 98 2.93 18.14 3.30
C GLU A 98 1.69 18.99 2.96
N PRO A 99 1.87 20.27 2.57
CA PRO A 99 0.73 21.18 2.40
C PRO A 99 -0.17 20.82 1.22
N ASP A 100 0.33 20.04 0.26
CA ASP A 100 -0.46 19.66 -0.91
C ASP A 100 -1.44 18.53 -0.63
N ILE A 101 -1.29 17.83 0.49
CA ILE A 101 -2.19 16.72 0.84
C ILE A 101 -3.44 17.28 1.49
N VAL A 102 -4.59 17.01 0.85
CA VAL A 102 -5.90 17.41 1.35
C VAL A 102 -6.50 16.35 2.25
N ASN A 103 -6.39 15.09 1.83
CA ASN A 103 -6.98 13.97 2.56
C ASN A 103 -6.31 12.65 2.17
N VAL A 104 -6.27 11.74 3.11
CA VAL A 104 -5.83 10.36 2.89
C VAL A 104 -6.85 9.43 3.52
N GLU A 105 -7.42 8.51 2.73
CA GLU A 105 -8.43 7.61 3.25
C GLU A 105 -8.23 6.18 2.75
N ALA A 106 -8.59 5.24 3.61
CA ALA A 106 -8.77 3.83 3.26
C ALA A 106 -9.88 3.31 4.16
N THR A 107 -10.98 2.88 3.56
CA THR A 107 -12.18 2.54 4.30
C THR A 107 -12.15 1.10 4.80
N TYR A 108 -11.66 0.18 3.97
CA TYR A 108 -11.69 -1.24 4.27
C TYR A 108 -10.35 -1.90 3.98
N TYR A 109 -9.97 -2.84 4.83
CA TYR A 109 -8.91 -3.79 4.58
C TYR A 109 -9.57 -5.13 4.31
N TYR A 110 -9.33 -5.71 3.14
CA TYR A 110 -9.92 -7.00 2.76
C TYR A 110 -8.89 -8.11 2.99
N PRO A 111 -9.19 -9.07 3.86
CA PRO A 111 -8.27 -10.17 4.09
C PRO A 111 -8.25 -11.12 2.91
N PHE A 112 -7.10 -11.73 2.67
CA PHE A 112 -6.98 -12.78 1.67
C PHE A 112 -5.99 -13.84 2.11
N VAL A 113 -6.22 -15.06 1.62
CA VAL A 113 -5.26 -16.16 1.69
C VAL A 113 -5.17 -16.70 0.28
N GLN A 114 -3.99 -16.69 -0.30
CA GLN A 114 -3.84 -17.08 -1.70
C GLN A 114 -2.46 -17.70 -1.94
N LYS A 115 -2.45 -18.67 -2.86
CA LYS A 115 -1.21 -19.30 -3.27
C LYS A 115 -0.59 -18.52 -4.43
N PHE A 116 0.65 -18.09 -4.20
CA PHE A 116 1.59 -17.59 -5.20
C PHE A 116 2.72 -18.61 -5.30
N ALA A 117 3.99 -18.19 -5.36
CA ALA A 117 5.10 -19.14 -5.18
C ALA A 117 5.01 -19.80 -3.80
N ASP A 118 4.61 -19.02 -2.80
CA ASP A 118 4.28 -19.47 -1.46
C ASP A 118 2.81 -19.21 -1.18
N ILE A 119 2.25 -19.82 -0.13
CA ILE A 119 0.90 -19.47 0.35
C ILE A 119 1.02 -18.26 1.25
N LEU A 120 0.29 -17.21 0.91
CA LEU A 120 0.35 -15.92 1.59
C LEU A 120 -0.98 -15.58 2.23
N ALA A 121 -0.92 -14.91 3.37
CA ALA A 121 -2.08 -14.29 3.98
C ALA A 121 -1.78 -12.82 4.24
N GLY A 122 -2.75 -11.98 4.02
CA GLY A 122 -2.59 -10.55 4.21
C GLY A 122 -3.86 -9.79 3.93
N TYR A 123 -3.69 -8.50 3.69
CA TYR A 123 -4.79 -7.60 3.35
C TYR A 123 -4.49 -6.85 2.08
N TYR A 124 -5.54 -6.50 1.36
CA TYR A 124 -5.44 -5.46 0.35
C TYR A 124 -6.40 -4.33 0.68
N ALA A 125 -6.04 -3.14 0.26
CA ALA A 125 -6.84 -1.94 0.51
C ALA A 125 -6.66 -0.96 -0.63
N THR A 126 -7.70 -0.18 -0.91
CA THR A 126 -7.57 0.97 -1.79
C THR A 126 -7.25 2.18 -0.92
N ILE A 127 -6.09 2.77 -1.13
CA ILE A 127 -5.68 3.98 -0.45
C ILE A 127 -5.86 5.14 -1.42
N ILE A 128 -6.66 6.13 -1.00
CA ILE A 128 -6.96 7.30 -1.80
C ILE A 128 -6.20 8.47 -1.21
N ILE A 129 -5.31 9.05 -2.01
CA ILE A 129 -4.55 10.24 -1.62
C ILE A 129 -5.06 11.40 -2.44
N GLU A 130 -5.71 12.34 -1.78
CA GLU A 130 -6.24 13.54 -2.40
C GLU A 130 -5.24 14.68 -2.24
N VAL A 131 -4.86 15.28 -3.35
CA VAL A 131 -3.87 16.37 -3.37
C VAL A 131 -4.45 17.58 -4.08
N SER A 132 -3.96 18.77 -3.71
CA SER A 132 -4.31 20.01 -4.39
C SER A 132 -3.80 19.98 -5.82
N LYS A 133 -4.59 20.47 -6.76
CA LYS A 133 -4.07 20.67 -8.11
C LYS A 133 -2.97 21.70 -8.07
N SER A 134 -1.84 21.35 -8.63
CA SER A 134 -0.77 22.30 -8.87
C SER A 134 -1.23 23.21 -10.00
N ILE A 135 -1.62 24.42 -9.66
CA ILE A 135 -1.94 25.43 -10.66
C ILE A 135 -0.61 26.02 -11.08
N ASN A 136 0.02 25.44 -12.06
CA ASN A 136 1.15 26.04 -12.71
C ASN A 136 0.63 27.06 -13.70
N ILE A 137 0.41 28.21 -13.20
CA ILE A 137 0.18 29.35 -14.06
C ILE A 137 1.52 29.99 -14.33
N CYS A 138 2.10 29.63 -15.42
CA CYS A 138 3.27 30.36 -15.90
C CYS A 138 2.90 31.10 -17.13
#